data_131b3eca8f2498cd8af8dcad01b2b207
#
_entry.id   131b3eca8f2498cd8af8dcad01b2b207
#
_cell.length_a   1.000
_cell.length_b   1.000
_cell.length_c   1.000
_cell.angle_alpha   90.00
_cell.angle_beta   90.00
_cell.angle_gamma   90.00
#
_symmetry.space_group_name_H-M   'P 1'
#
loop_
_entity.id
_entity.type
_entity.pdbx_description
1 polymer ?
#
loop_
_entity_poly.entity_id
_entity_poly.type
_entity_poly.pdbx_seq_one_letter_code
_entity_poly.pdbx_strand_id
1 'polypeptide(L)'
;MDTTMIKTGDLRWSWQGQTIELGFDEAGHGPLVLLLPALSSISTRGEMRPLMERLAARFRVVAIDWPGFGTAPRPAVTWTPDALSSFLAHVFGNVVRDVHGVVAAGHAATYLLHYIAQHPGMIGRAALIAPTWRGPLPTMAGGQRPFFQALRRAVETPGI
;
A
#
# COMPACT_ATOMS: atom_id res chain seq x y z
N MET A 1 1.37 -14.07 27.55
CA MET A 1 1.24 -13.26 26.33
C MET A 1 1.61 -14.20 25.19
N ASP A 2 0.61 -14.62 24.41
CA ASP A 2 0.89 -15.43 23.21
C ASP A 2 1.66 -14.57 22.23
N THR A 3 2.89 -14.96 21.95
CA THR A 3 3.70 -14.29 20.94
C THR A 3 3.11 -14.62 19.57
N THR A 4 2.51 -13.63 18.92
CA THR A 4 2.00 -13.78 17.54
C THR A 4 3.12 -14.28 16.64
N MET A 5 2.99 -15.49 16.10
CA MET A 5 3.95 -16.00 15.12
C MET A 5 3.79 -15.24 13.81
N ILE A 6 4.85 -14.54 13.39
CA ILE A 6 4.93 -13.85 12.10
C ILE A 6 5.73 -14.74 11.15
N LYS A 7 5.10 -15.12 10.05
CA LYS A 7 5.74 -15.83 8.94
C LYS A 7 6.24 -14.79 7.94
N THR A 8 7.53 -14.81 7.65
CA THR A 8 8.15 -13.98 6.60
C THR A 8 8.39 -14.82 5.35
N GLY A 9 8.18 -14.23 4.19
CA GLY A 9 8.42 -14.87 2.90
C GLY A 9 8.68 -13.83 1.82
N ASP A 10 8.91 -14.34 0.60
CA ASP A 10 9.15 -13.52 -0.58
C ASP A 10 8.05 -13.78 -1.62
N LEU A 11 7.62 -12.72 -2.27
CA LEU A 11 6.77 -12.77 -3.45
C LEU A 11 7.53 -12.28 -4.67
N ARG A 12 7.12 -12.72 -5.85
CA ARG A 12 7.71 -12.31 -7.11
C ARG A 12 6.71 -11.58 -7.97
N TRP A 13 7.15 -10.48 -8.55
CA TRP A 13 6.41 -9.71 -9.51
C TRP A 13 7.29 -9.39 -10.71
N SER A 14 6.73 -9.45 -11.92
CA SER A 14 7.47 -9.15 -13.15
C SER A 14 7.05 -7.79 -13.70
N TRP A 15 8.03 -6.95 -14.00
CA TRP A 15 7.85 -5.65 -14.61
C TRP A 15 8.92 -5.40 -15.68
N GLN A 16 8.50 -5.03 -16.89
CA GLN A 16 9.41 -4.76 -18.02
C GLN A 16 10.44 -5.88 -18.26
N GLY A 17 10.01 -7.13 -18.16
CA GLY A 17 10.86 -8.29 -18.37
C GLY A 17 11.81 -8.63 -17.22
N GLN A 18 11.80 -7.87 -16.14
CA GLN A 18 12.57 -8.16 -14.93
C GLN A 18 11.69 -8.78 -13.84
N THR A 19 12.22 -9.78 -13.16
CA THR A 19 11.59 -10.35 -11.95
C THR A 19 12.08 -9.60 -10.73
N ILE A 20 11.14 -9.08 -9.95
CA ILE A 20 11.38 -8.29 -8.76
C ILE A 20 10.93 -9.11 -7.57
N GLU A 21 11.84 -9.32 -6.63
CA GLU A 21 11.53 -10.00 -5.37
C GLU A 21 11.16 -8.96 -4.31
N LEU A 22 10.12 -9.28 -3.52
CA LEU A 22 9.59 -8.41 -2.50
C LEU A 22 9.29 -9.23 -1.25
N GLY A 23 9.61 -8.69 -0.09
CA GLY A 23 9.27 -9.32 1.17
C GLY A 23 7.79 -9.15 1.53
N PHE A 24 7.24 -10.16 2.18
CA PHE A 24 5.97 -10.05 2.88
C PHE A 24 6.08 -10.67 4.28
N ASP A 25 5.25 -10.19 5.18
CA ASP A 25 5.02 -10.78 6.50
C ASP A 25 3.55 -11.15 6.63
N GLU A 26 3.28 -12.29 7.26
CA GLU A 26 1.93 -12.79 7.48
C GLU A 26 1.77 -13.25 8.94
N ALA A 27 0.62 -12.92 9.54
CA ALA A 27 0.30 -13.33 10.90
C ALA A 27 -1.21 -13.53 11.09
N GLY A 28 -1.57 -14.36 12.06
CA GLY A 28 -2.97 -14.60 12.42
C GLY A 28 -3.75 -15.45 11.44
N HIS A 29 -5.06 -15.51 11.62
CA HIS A 29 -6.01 -16.27 10.79
C HIS A 29 -7.38 -15.56 10.78
N GLY A 30 -8.24 -15.94 9.83
CA GLY A 30 -9.55 -15.31 9.65
C GLY A 30 -9.63 -14.41 8.41
N PRO A 31 -10.53 -13.40 8.42
CA PRO A 31 -10.67 -12.48 7.28
C PRO A 31 -9.38 -11.72 6.99
N LEU A 32 -9.02 -11.56 5.71
CA LEU A 32 -7.74 -10.99 5.32
C LEU A 32 -7.72 -9.46 5.42
N VAL A 33 -6.73 -8.93 6.12
CA VAL A 33 -6.39 -7.50 6.15
C VAL A 33 -5.01 -7.30 5.52
N LEU A 34 -4.94 -6.49 4.46
CA LEU A 34 -3.70 -6.10 3.81
C LEU A 34 -3.16 -4.81 4.41
N LEU A 35 -1.87 -4.79 4.74
CA LEU A 35 -1.16 -3.62 5.23
C LEU A 35 -0.16 -3.15 4.16
N LEU A 36 -0.28 -1.90 3.77
CA LEU A 36 0.58 -1.24 2.78
C LEU A 36 1.39 -0.15 3.49
N PRO A 37 2.70 -0.37 3.71
CA PRO A 37 3.59 0.60 4.33
C PRO A 37 3.71 1.87 3.47
N ALA A 38 4.23 2.93 4.06
CA ALA A 38 4.46 4.18 3.35
C ALA A 38 5.49 3.99 2.22
N LEU A 39 5.30 4.70 1.11
CA LEU A 39 6.27 4.78 0.02
C LEU A 39 7.35 5.80 0.38
N SER A 40 8.39 5.34 1.04
CA SER A 40 9.52 6.17 1.47
C SER A 40 10.81 5.34 1.42
N SER A 41 11.94 6.00 1.28
CA SER A 41 13.25 5.36 1.18
C SER A 41 13.66 4.59 2.45
N ILE A 42 13.01 4.86 3.56
CA ILE A 42 13.27 4.25 4.87
C ILE A 42 12.14 3.34 5.34
N SER A 43 10.96 3.43 4.74
CA SER A 43 9.81 2.61 5.13
C SER A 43 9.93 1.20 4.59
N THR A 44 9.58 0.26 5.43
CA THR A 44 9.47 -1.17 5.10
C THR A 44 8.18 -1.72 5.68
N ARG A 45 7.80 -2.94 5.29
CA ARG A 45 6.68 -3.66 5.93
C ARG A 45 6.84 -3.79 7.46
N GLY A 46 8.08 -3.68 7.96
CA GLY A 46 8.38 -3.70 9.39
C GLY A 46 7.70 -2.59 10.19
N GLU A 47 7.42 -1.42 9.57
CA GLU A 47 6.67 -0.35 10.24
C GLU A 47 5.23 -0.74 10.58
N MET A 48 4.67 -1.72 9.86
CA MET A 48 3.32 -2.25 10.08
C MET A 48 3.26 -3.31 11.19
N ARG A 49 4.40 -3.76 11.70
CA ARG A 49 4.47 -4.86 12.67
C ARG A 49 3.65 -4.63 13.95
N PRO A 50 3.69 -3.47 14.60
CA PRO A 50 2.89 -3.23 15.80
C PRO A 50 1.38 -3.32 15.53
N LEU A 51 0.94 -2.91 14.34
CA LEU A 51 -0.46 -3.02 13.91
C LEU A 51 -0.81 -4.47 13.58
N MET A 52 0.07 -5.17 12.86
CA MET A 52 -0.08 -6.58 12.52
C MET A 52 -0.28 -7.44 13.78
N GLU A 53 0.56 -7.29 14.80
CA GLU A 53 0.48 -8.04 16.05
C GLU A 53 -0.87 -7.85 16.77
N ARG A 54 -1.42 -6.65 16.73
CA ARG A 54 -2.73 -6.35 17.32
C ARG A 54 -3.89 -6.93 16.52
N LEU A 55 -3.81 -6.87 15.19
CA LEU A 55 -4.87 -7.36 14.32
C LEU A 55 -4.88 -8.89 14.18
N ALA A 56 -3.72 -9.54 14.34
CA ALA A 56 -3.56 -10.99 14.17
C ALA A 56 -4.42 -11.83 15.12
N ALA A 57 -4.89 -11.26 16.22
CA ALA A 57 -5.83 -11.93 17.14
C ALA A 57 -7.20 -12.22 16.49
N ARG A 58 -7.57 -11.51 15.42
CA ARG A 58 -8.91 -11.59 14.78
C ARG A 58 -8.86 -11.73 13.26
N PHE A 59 -7.73 -11.42 12.66
CA PHE A 59 -7.57 -11.32 11.22
C PHE A 59 -6.33 -12.07 10.75
N ARG A 60 -6.39 -12.61 9.55
CA ARG A 60 -5.20 -12.94 8.79
C ARG A 60 -4.63 -11.64 8.23
N VAL A 61 -3.46 -11.24 8.68
CA VAL A 61 -2.84 -9.96 8.34
C VAL A 61 -1.64 -10.20 7.46
N VAL A 62 -1.58 -9.50 6.34
CA VAL A 62 -0.47 -9.56 5.40
C VAL A 62 0.09 -8.16 5.19
N ALA A 63 1.38 -7.97 5.41
CA ALA A 63 2.11 -6.74 5.09
C ALA A 63 3.08 -7.01 3.94
N ILE A 64 3.14 -6.16 2.93
CA ILE A 64 3.95 -6.35 1.72
C ILE A 64 4.81 -5.11 1.50
N ASP A 65 6.10 -5.31 1.20
CA ASP A 65 6.96 -4.21 0.75
C ASP A 65 6.54 -3.72 -0.65
N TRP A 66 6.74 -2.44 -0.90
CA TRP A 66 6.59 -1.88 -2.24
C TRP A 66 7.83 -2.16 -3.10
N PRO A 67 7.67 -2.38 -4.41
CA PRO A 67 8.80 -2.60 -5.30
C PRO A 67 9.71 -1.37 -5.33
N GLY A 68 11.02 -1.60 -5.23
CA GLY A 68 12.03 -0.53 -5.09
C GLY A 68 12.18 0.03 -3.67
N PHE A 69 11.38 -0.45 -2.73
CA PHE A 69 11.41 -0.11 -1.30
C PHE A 69 11.59 -1.38 -0.47
N GLY A 70 11.67 -1.24 0.85
CA GLY A 70 11.85 -2.38 1.73
C GLY A 70 13.31 -2.86 1.81
N THR A 71 13.49 -4.14 2.15
CA THR A 71 14.80 -4.75 2.42
C THR A 71 15.36 -5.57 1.24
N ALA A 72 14.55 -5.82 0.21
CA ALA A 72 14.98 -6.58 -0.96
C ALA A 72 15.97 -5.78 -1.83
N PRO A 73 16.82 -6.46 -2.62
CA PRO A 73 17.68 -5.80 -3.60
C PRO A 73 16.86 -4.91 -4.55
N ARG A 74 17.37 -3.72 -4.83
CA ARG A 74 16.72 -2.78 -5.74
C ARG A 74 17.17 -3.05 -7.17
N PRO A 75 16.31 -3.56 -8.05
CA PRO A 75 16.66 -3.73 -9.44
C PRO A 75 16.82 -2.38 -10.12
N ALA A 76 17.62 -2.34 -11.19
CA ALA A 76 17.83 -1.16 -12.02
C ALA A 76 16.61 -0.91 -12.94
N VAL A 77 15.49 -0.54 -12.33
CA VAL A 77 14.21 -0.23 -12.99
C VAL A 77 13.79 1.18 -12.61
N THR A 78 13.23 1.90 -13.57
CA THR A 78 12.61 3.21 -13.27
C THR A 78 11.26 3.00 -12.60
N TRP A 79 11.16 3.39 -11.35
CA TRP A 79 9.92 3.34 -10.59
C TRP A 79 9.02 4.50 -10.97
N THR A 80 8.01 4.21 -11.76
CA THR A 80 6.99 5.17 -12.20
C THR A 80 5.70 4.96 -11.42
N PRO A 81 4.77 5.94 -11.42
CA PRO A 81 3.43 5.74 -10.89
C PRO A 81 2.71 4.54 -11.51
N ASP A 82 2.91 4.30 -12.81
CA ASP A 82 2.30 3.16 -13.51
C ASP A 82 2.86 1.83 -13.02
N ALA A 83 4.16 1.74 -12.76
CA ALA A 83 4.77 0.54 -12.17
C ALA A 83 4.16 0.21 -10.81
N LEU A 84 4.03 1.21 -9.93
CA LEU A 84 3.47 1.03 -8.59
C LEU A 84 1.97 0.71 -8.62
N SER A 85 1.22 1.32 -9.53
CA SER A 85 -0.20 1.00 -9.76
C SER A 85 -0.38 -0.41 -10.30
N SER A 86 0.46 -0.83 -11.25
CA SER A 86 0.47 -2.19 -11.80
C SER A 86 0.84 -3.23 -10.75
N PHE A 87 1.80 -2.91 -9.88
CA PHE A 87 2.14 -3.77 -8.75
C PHE A 87 0.95 -3.96 -7.81
N LEU A 88 0.26 -2.88 -7.44
CA LEU A 88 -0.90 -2.98 -6.57
C LEU A 88 -2.03 -3.80 -7.22
N ALA A 89 -2.26 -3.64 -8.52
CA ALA A 89 -3.21 -4.46 -9.27
C ALA A 89 -2.78 -5.94 -9.27
N HIS A 90 -1.48 -6.24 -9.40
CA HIS A 90 -0.96 -7.61 -9.28
C HIS A 90 -1.21 -8.19 -7.88
N VAL A 91 -1.01 -7.41 -6.83
CA VAL A 91 -1.27 -7.85 -5.45
C VAL A 91 -2.73 -8.27 -5.28
N PHE A 92 -3.68 -7.44 -5.70
CA PHE A 92 -5.10 -7.76 -5.58
C PHE A 92 -5.58 -8.85 -6.53
N GLY A 93 -4.96 -8.97 -7.69
CA GLY A 93 -5.35 -9.99 -8.68
C GLY A 93 -4.74 -11.39 -8.44
N ASN A 94 -3.53 -11.45 -7.85
CA ASN A 94 -2.75 -12.70 -7.84
C ASN A 94 -2.22 -13.10 -6.45
N VAL A 95 -2.03 -12.15 -5.54
CA VAL A 95 -1.39 -12.43 -4.24
C VAL A 95 -2.39 -12.57 -3.12
N VAL A 96 -3.36 -11.67 -3.05
CA VAL A 96 -4.41 -11.67 -2.02
C VAL A 96 -5.79 -11.83 -2.65
N ARG A 97 -6.66 -12.59 -1.98
CA ARG A 97 -8.05 -12.79 -2.41
C ARG A 97 -8.99 -12.51 -1.24
N ASP A 98 -10.22 -12.15 -1.54
CA ASP A 98 -11.28 -11.93 -0.54
C ASP A 98 -10.83 -10.96 0.58
N VAL A 99 -10.27 -9.82 0.16
CA VAL A 99 -9.70 -8.84 1.08
C VAL A 99 -10.82 -8.18 1.90
N HIS A 100 -10.82 -8.43 3.22
CA HIS A 100 -11.77 -7.84 4.16
C HIS A 100 -11.53 -6.35 4.37
N GLY A 101 -10.27 -5.93 4.37
CA GLY A 101 -9.90 -4.54 4.52
C GLY A 101 -8.45 -4.28 4.17
N VAL A 102 -8.14 -3.01 3.91
CA VAL A 102 -6.78 -2.56 3.60
C VAL A 102 -6.42 -1.38 4.50
N VAL A 103 -5.23 -1.41 5.05
CA VAL A 103 -4.64 -0.26 5.75
C VAL A 103 -3.47 0.24 4.92
N ALA A 104 -3.46 1.53 4.57
CA ALA A 104 -2.41 2.14 3.77
C ALA A 104 -1.86 3.39 4.44
N ALA A 105 -0.54 3.49 4.54
CA ALA A 105 0.16 4.62 5.16
C ALA A 105 0.74 5.58 4.10
N GLY A 106 0.75 6.87 4.42
CA GLY A 106 1.39 7.90 3.63
C GLY A 106 0.96 7.90 2.15
N HIS A 107 1.93 7.81 1.25
CA HIS A 107 1.71 7.78 -0.21
C HIS A 107 1.05 6.50 -0.71
N ALA A 108 1.16 5.38 0.00
CA ALA A 108 0.46 4.15 -0.34
C ALA A 108 -1.06 4.35 -0.38
N ALA A 109 -1.58 5.25 0.45
CA ALA A 109 -2.99 5.62 0.46
C ALA A 109 -3.47 6.19 -0.89
N THR A 110 -2.63 6.97 -1.58
CA THR A 110 -2.97 7.53 -2.91
C THR A 110 -3.16 6.43 -3.95
N TYR A 111 -2.25 5.45 -3.98
CA TYR A 111 -2.36 4.30 -4.90
C TYR A 111 -3.57 3.43 -4.58
N LEU A 112 -3.83 3.20 -3.28
CA LEU A 112 -5.00 2.46 -2.84
C LEU A 112 -6.30 3.15 -3.27
N LEU A 113 -6.43 4.45 -3.05
CA LEU A 113 -7.62 5.22 -3.44
C LEU A 113 -7.83 5.22 -4.95
N HIS A 114 -6.73 5.33 -5.72
CA HIS A 114 -6.79 5.24 -7.18
C HIS A 114 -7.27 3.86 -7.63
N TYR A 115 -6.76 2.80 -7.02
CA TYR A 115 -7.20 1.42 -7.30
C TYR A 115 -8.69 1.22 -6.98
N ILE A 116 -9.16 1.68 -5.82
CA ILE A 116 -10.57 1.58 -5.41
C ILE A 116 -11.48 2.32 -6.39
N ALA A 117 -11.07 3.50 -6.86
CA ALA A 117 -11.84 4.28 -7.83
C ALA A 117 -11.98 3.56 -9.18
N GLN A 118 -10.98 2.79 -9.59
CA GLN A 118 -11.00 2.01 -10.83
C GLN A 118 -11.72 0.66 -10.69
N HIS A 119 -11.84 0.14 -9.47
CA HIS A 119 -12.41 -1.18 -9.17
C HIS A 119 -13.49 -1.07 -8.07
N PRO A 120 -14.63 -0.44 -8.36
CA PRO A 120 -15.70 -0.26 -7.38
C PRO A 120 -16.18 -1.61 -6.81
N GLY A 121 -16.30 -1.69 -5.49
CA GLY A 121 -16.78 -2.89 -4.81
C GLY A 121 -15.73 -3.97 -4.50
N MET A 122 -14.50 -3.86 -5.03
CA MET A 122 -13.43 -4.83 -4.75
C MET A 122 -12.90 -4.75 -3.31
N ILE A 123 -12.93 -3.57 -2.71
CA ILE A 123 -12.43 -3.33 -1.36
C ILE A 123 -13.54 -2.64 -0.57
N GLY A 124 -14.10 -3.36 0.40
CA GLY A 124 -15.22 -2.85 1.19
C GLY A 124 -14.80 -1.91 2.33
N ARG A 125 -13.55 -2.01 2.80
CA ARG A 125 -13.04 -1.24 3.93
C ARG A 125 -11.62 -0.80 3.68
N ALA A 126 -11.35 0.51 3.87
CA ALA A 126 -10.00 1.06 3.80
C ALA A 126 -9.76 1.98 5.01
N ALA A 127 -8.61 1.83 5.65
CA ALA A 127 -8.12 2.76 6.67
C ALA A 127 -6.85 3.43 6.15
N LEU A 128 -6.81 4.75 6.21
CA LEU A 128 -5.70 5.55 5.70
C LEU A 128 -4.96 6.19 6.88
N ILE A 129 -3.67 5.96 6.97
CA ILE A 129 -2.81 6.49 8.02
C ILE A 129 -1.98 7.63 7.43
N ALA A 130 -2.18 8.85 7.96
CA ALA A 130 -1.47 10.05 7.51
C ALA A 130 -1.38 10.15 5.97
N PRO A 131 -2.50 10.07 5.24
CA PRO A 131 -2.50 10.07 3.78
C PRO A 131 -1.90 11.37 3.26
N THR A 132 -1.02 11.27 2.28
CA THR A 132 -0.44 12.45 1.64
C THR A 132 -1.18 12.77 0.36
N TRP A 133 -1.70 13.98 0.27
CA TRP A 133 -2.40 14.50 -0.91
C TRP A 133 -1.46 14.89 -2.05
N ARG A 134 -0.18 15.13 -1.72
CA ARG A 134 0.89 15.34 -2.69
C ARG A 134 1.85 14.18 -2.62
N GLY A 135 1.74 13.29 -3.58
CA GLY A 135 2.80 12.31 -3.81
C GLY A 135 4.12 13.02 -4.17
N PRO A 136 5.28 12.50 -3.77
CA PRO A 136 6.55 12.94 -4.30
C PRO A 136 6.66 12.64 -5.79
N LEU A 137 5.83 11.72 -6.26
CA LEU A 137 5.71 11.36 -7.66
C LEU A 137 4.50 12.09 -8.26
N PRO A 138 4.58 12.52 -9.51
CA PRO A 138 3.45 13.08 -10.23
C PRO A 138 2.42 11.96 -10.52
N THR A 139 1.76 11.49 -9.48
CA THR A 139 0.71 10.46 -9.56
C THR A 139 -0.56 10.96 -10.20
N MET A 140 -0.64 12.28 -10.45
CA MET A 140 -1.79 12.92 -11.08
C MET A 140 -1.40 13.45 -12.44
N ALA A 141 -2.21 13.14 -13.46
CA ALA A 141 -2.14 13.83 -14.73
C ALA A 141 -2.24 15.35 -14.52
N GLY A 142 -1.51 16.13 -15.30
CA GLY A 142 -1.40 17.59 -15.11
C GLY A 142 -2.75 18.33 -15.03
N GLY A 143 -3.80 17.80 -15.66
CA GLY A 143 -5.16 18.34 -15.60
C GLY A 143 -5.89 18.19 -14.27
N GLN A 144 -5.43 17.31 -13.37
CA GLN A 144 -6.06 17.12 -12.05
C GLN A 144 -5.47 18.02 -10.96
N ARG A 145 -4.30 18.63 -11.22
CA ARG A 145 -3.63 19.51 -10.26
C ARG A 145 -4.48 20.70 -9.79
N PRO A 146 -5.23 21.41 -10.65
CA PRO A 146 -6.03 22.55 -10.22
C PRO A 146 -7.19 22.14 -9.29
N PHE A 147 -7.83 21.00 -9.52
CA PHE A 147 -8.89 20.49 -8.64
C PHE A 147 -8.38 20.24 -7.21
N PHE A 148 -7.24 19.53 -7.08
CA PHE A 148 -6.65 19.26 -5.78
C PHE A 148 -6.07 20.49 -5.10
N GLN A 149 -5.57 21.47 -5.86
CA GLN A 149 -5.16 22.76 -5.31
C GLN A 149 -6.36 23.55 -4.77
N ALA A 150 -7.49 23.52 -5.46
CA ALA A 150 -8.72 24.17 -5.00
C ALA A 150 -9.26 23.49 -3.73
N LEU A 151 -9.31 22.15 -3.71
CA LEU A 151 -9.73 21.38 -2.54
C LEU A 151 -8.82 21.65 -1.33
N ARG A 152 -7.51 21.69 -1.55
CA ARG A 152 -6.56 22.02 -0.51
C ARG A 152 -6.78 23.42 0.07
N ARG A 153 -6.98 24.42 -0.78
CA ARG A 153 -7.27 25.80 -0.33
C ARG A 153 -8.53 25.84 0.51
N ALA A 154 -9.57 25.10 0.11
CA ALA A 154 -10.82 25.04 0.87
C ALA A 154 -10.66 24.41 2.26
N VAL A 155 -9.75 23.43 2.40
CA VAL A 155 -9.48 22.76 3.68
C VAL A 155 -8.49 23.56 4.55
N GLU A 156 -7.52 24.25 3.94
CA GLU A 156 -6.51 25.05 4.65
C GLU A 156 -6.99 26.47 5.02
N THR A 157 -8.14 26.92 4.52
CA THR A 157 -8.72 28.20 4.91
C THR A 157 -9.40 28.01 6.27
N PRO A 158 -8.86 28.62 7.37
CA PRO A 158 -9.55 28.56 8.66
C PRO A 158 -10.96 29.15 8.48
N GLY A 159 -11.95 28.40 8.88
CA GLY A 159 -13.32 28.91 8.92
C GLY A 159 -13.35 30.15 9.81
N ILE A 160 -13.96 31.22 9.29
CA ILE A 160 -14.31 32.41 10.03
C ILE A 160 -15.30 32.06 11.13
#